data_1b397f6306e4de46d0185fdec03e572f
#
_entry.id   1b397f6306e4de46d0185fdec03e572f
#
_cell.length_a   1.000
_cell.length_b   1.000
_cell.length_c   1.000
_cell.angle_alpha   90.00
_cell.angle_beta   90.00
_cell.angle_gamma   90.00
#
_symmetry.space_group_name_H-M   'P 1'
#
loop_
_entity.id
_entity.type
_entity.pdbx_description
1 polymer ?
#
loop_
_entity_poly.entity_id
_entity_poly.type
_entity_poly.pdbx_seq_one_letter_code
_entity_poly.pdbx_strand_id
1 'polypeptide(L)'
;ERIKQLNFVPSFLSNFILEGLHTDVSTQNKLSKFKDYFATGDDVKRFDIISQAMTFYETRQLFNKEITQLNTPFDEGSKLNNTNDLLSKFQATEYKTYMVDDILQKVDRATMSISLEGREPFLDQRIIEFAAKLPSSYKYKNNIGKYLLKEIVHDYVPKEMMERPKMGFG
;
A
#
# COMPACT_ATOMS: atom_id res chain seq x y z
N GLU A 1 -5.43 -18.54 2.28
CA GLU A 1 -5.04 -19.86 2.85
C GLU A 1 -3.73 -20.40 2.24
N ARG A 2 -3.47 -20.29 0.94
CA ARG A 2 -2.21 -20.78 0.33
C ARG A 2 -0.96 -19.99 0.75
N ILE A 3 -1.09 -18.75 1.15
CA ILE A 3 0.05 -17.91 1.60
C ILE A 3 0.53 -18.29 2.99
N LYS A 4 -0.36 -18.80 3.86
CA LYS A 4 0.03 -19.26 5.22
C LYS A 4 0.91 -20.52 5.21
N GLN A 5 0.92 -21.30 4.12
CA GLN A 5 1.76 -22.50 4.00
C GLN A 5 3.21 -22.23 3.58
N LEU A 6 3.52 -20.99 3.12
CA LEU A 6 4.87 -20.59 2.70
C LEU A 6 5.74 -20.00 3.82
N ASN A 7 5.25 -19.98 5.05
CA ASN A 7 6.01 -19.50 6.22
C ASN A 7 7.21 -20.40 6.62
N PHE A 8 7.57 -21.38 5.81
CA PHE A 8 8.61 -22.35 6.13
C PHE A 8 9.76 -22.37 5.11
N VAL A 9 10.25 -21.20 4.69
CA VAL A 9 11.57 -21.15 4.06
C VAL A 9 12.57 -20.72 5.13
N PRO A 10 13.42 -21.64 5.62
CA PRO A 10 14.44 -21.27 6.61
C PRO A 10 15.33 -20.15 6.06
N SER A 11 15.66 -19.16 6.91
CA SER A 11 16.48 -18.01 6.53
C SER A 11 17.84 -18.37 5.91
N PHE A 12 18.39 -19.55 6.23
CA PHE A 12 19.62 -20.03 5.64
C PHE A 12 19.47 -20.45 4.16
N LEU A 13 18.30 -20.98 3.76
CA LEU A 13 18.03 -21.34 2.36
C LEU A 13 17.87 -20.10 1.48
N SER A 14 17.29 -19.04 2.02
CA SER A 14 17.17 -17.75 1.29
C SER A 14 18.54 -17.12 1.03
N ASN A 15 19.47 -17.20 1.97
CA ASN A 15 20.83 -16.70 1.80
C ASN A 15 21.62 -17.52 0.77
N PHE A 16 21.50 -18.84 0.82
CA PHE A 16 22.21 -19.75 -0.10
C PHE A 16 21.75 -19.59 -1.56
N ILE A 17 20.47 -19.36 -1.78
CA ILE A 17 19.92 -19.11 -3.13
C ILE A 17 20.39 -17.75 -3.67
N LEU A 18 20.51 -16.71 -2.80
CA LEU A 18 20.94 -15.38 -3.20
C LEU A 18 22.44 -15.30 -3.54
N GLU A 19 23.27 -16.03 -2.82
CA GLU A 19 24.73 -16.02 -3.01
C GLU A 19 25.22 -16.90 -4.18
N GLY A 20 24.42 -17.90 -4.57
CA GLY A 20 24.80 -18.87 -5.62
C GLY A 20 24.34 -18.54 -7.04
N LEU A 21 23.47 -17.57 -7.24
CA LEU A 21 22.95 -17.19 -8.55
C LEU A 21 23.63 -15.92 -9.05
N HIS A 22 24.48 -16.04 -10.07
CA HIS A 22 24.89 -14.92 -10.93
C HIS A 22 23.67 -14.42 -11.75
N THR A 23 22.74 -13.74 -11.08
CA THR A 23 21.55 -13.19 -11.70
C THR A 23 21.73 -11.69 -11.97
N ASP A 24 20.99 -11.19 -12.95
CA ASP A 24 20.92 -9.76 -13.23
C ASP A 24 20.38 -8.97 -12.01
N VAL A 25 20.67 -7.66 -11.94
CA VAL A 25 20.30 -6.77 -10.83
C VAL A 25 18.79 -6.80 -10.56
N SER A 26 17.96 -6.90 -11.60
CA SER A 26 16.50 -6.97 -11.48
C SER A 26 16.05 -8.22 -10.71
N THR A 27 16.67 -9.36 -10.97
CA THR A 27 16.36 -10.61 -10.29
C THR A 27 16.83 -10.59 -8.84
N GLN A 28 18.02 -10.03 -8.57
CA GLN A 28 18.52 -9.85 -7.21
C GLN A 28 17.59 -8.98 -6.38
N ASN A 29 17.08 -7.90 -6.95
CA ASN A 29 16.15 -7.00 -6.27
C ASN A 29 14.80 -7.67 -5.96
N LYS A 30 14.27 -8.47 -6.89
CA LYS A 30 13.05 -9.26 -6.65
C LYS A 30 13.25 -10.28 -5.53
N LEU A 31 14.40 -10.95 -5.52
CA LEU A 31 14.74 -11.92 -4.48
C LEU A 31 14.94 -11.25 -3.11
N SER A 32 15.56 -10.07 -3.06
CA SER A 32 15.70 -9.30 -1.83
C SER A 32 14.33 -8.89 -1.28
N LYS A 33 13.44 -8.32 -2.10
CA LYS A 33 12.05 -8.02 -1.70
C LYS A 33 11.33 -9.26 -1.17
N PHE A 34 11.47 -10.38 -1.85
CA PHE A 34 10.84 -11.62 -1.44
C PHE A 34 11.35 -12.08 -0.07
N LYS A 35 12.68 -12.05 0.14
CA LYS A 35 13.29 -12.37 1.42
C LYS A 35 12.76 -11.48 2.54
N ASP A 36 12.75 -10.16 2.35
CA ASP A 36 12.31 -9.20 3.35
C ASP A 36 10.82 -9.37 3.66
N TYR A 37 10.00 -9.65 2.65
CA TYR A 37 8.57 -9.95 2.81
C TYR A 37 8.31 -11.16 3.71
N PHE A 38 9.09 -12.24 3.56
CA PHE A 38 8.92 -13.45 4.38
C PHE A 38 9.61 -13.35 5.74
N ALA A 39 10.64 -12.52 5.88
CA ALA A 39 11.33 -12.30 7.15
C ALA A 39 10.51 -11.49 8.15
N THR A 40 9.62 -10.62 7.66
CA THR A 40 8.76 -9.83 8.55
C THR A 40 7.47 -10.57 8.92
N GLY A 41 7.12 -10.54 10.21
CA GLY A 41 5.83 -11.01 10.71
C GLY A 41 4.71 -9.96 10.68
N ASP A 42 5.03 -8.72 10.28
CA ASP A 42 4.12 -7.58 10.29
C ASP A 42 3.51 -7.35 8.91
N ASP A 43 2.19 -7.41 8.80
CA ASP A 43 1.48 -7.26 7.52
C ASP A 43 1.58 -5.83 6.95
N VAL A 44 1.71 -4.80 7.80
CA VAL A 44 1.93 -3.41 7.33
C VAL A 44 3.32 -3.27 6.72
N LYS A 45 4.33 -3.88 7.32
CA LYS A 45 5.68 -3.92 6.74
C LYS A 45 5.73 -4.74 5.46
N ARG A 46 4.98 -5.82 5.36
CA ARG A 46 4.83 -6.58 4.10
C ARG A 46 4.25 -5.71 2.99
N PHE A 47 3.23 -4.91 3.34
CA PHE A 47 2.61 -3.98 2.40
C PHE A 47 3.60 -2.90 1.96
N ASP A 48 4.38 -2.31 2.87
CA ASP A 48 5.46 -1.39 2.57
C ASP A 48 6.45 -1.99 1.55
N ILE A 49 6.98 -3.17 1.84
CA ILE A 49 7.94 -3.86 0.96
C ILE A 49 7.40 -4.05 -0.46
N ILE A 50 6.11 -4.40 -0.60
CA ILE A 50 5.48 -4.57 -1.92
C ILE A 50 5.34 -3.21 -2.63
N SER A 51 5.00 -2.16 -1.90
CA SER A 51 4.73 -0.83 -2.43
C SER A 51 5.98 -0.05 -2.82
N GLN A 52 7.15 -0.41 -2.30
CA GLN A 52 8.41 0.29 -2.56
C GLN A 52 8.79 0.25 -4.04
N ALA A 53 9.03 1.42 -4.64
CA ALA A 53 9.60 1.52 -5.98
C ALA A 53 11.06 1.03 -6.02
N MET A 54 11.83 1.35 -4.96
CA MET A 54 13.22 0.93 -4.78
C MET A 54 13.37 0.15 -3.48
N THR A 55 14.15 -0.91 -3.52
CA THR A 55 14.52 -1.67 -2.31
C THR A 55 15.55 -0.92 -1.48
N PHE A 56 15.63 -1.22 -0.20
CA PHE A 56 16.68 -0.70 0.66
C PHE A 56 18.09 -1.03 0.12
N TYR A 57 18.25 -2.19 -0.51
CA TYR A 57 19.50 -2.60 -1.15
C TYR A 57 19.87 -1.67 -2.32
N GLU A 58 18.93 -1.36 -3.21
CA GLU A 58 19.15 -0.41 -4.31
C GLU A 58 19.46 0.99 -3.80
N THR A 59 18.72 1.44 -2.78
CA THR A 59 18.95 2.74 -2.17
C THR A 59 20.35 2.85 -1.59
N ARG A 60 20.85 1.81 -0.91
CA ARG A 60 22.22 1.79 -0.39
C ARG A 60 23.30 1.87 -1.47
N GLN A 61 23.05 1.36 -2.66
CA GLN A 61 24.00 1.44 -3.76
C GLN A 61 24.12 2.85 -4.35
N LEU A 62 23.08 3.67 -4.21
CA LEU A 62 23.06 5.06 -4.72
C LEU A 62 23.82 6.03 -3.81
N PHE A 63 24.01 5.68 -2.56
CA PHE A 63 24.64 6.57 -1.59
C PHE A 63 26.03 6.05 -1.17
N ASN A 64 27.00 6.95 -1.20
CA ASN A 64 28.38 6.66 -0.76
C ASN A 64 28.54 6.59 0.77
N LYS A 65 27.47 6.74 1.54
CA LYS A 65 27.48 6.69 3.01
C LYS A 65 26.53 5.60 3.48
N GLU A 66 26.83 5.02 4.65
CA GLU A 66 25.84 4.17 5.30
C GLU A 66 24.56 4.94 5.56
N ILE A 67 23.46 4.45 4.99
CA ILE A 67 22.13 4.97 5.26
C ILE A 67 21.60 4.21 6.46
N THR A 68 21.38 4.92 7.56
CA THR A 68 20.58 4.42 8.67
C THR A 68 19.13 4.30 8.21
N GLN A 69 18.44 3.23 8.62
CA GLN A 69 17.05 3.04 8.33
C GLN A 69 16.23 4.25 8.83
N LEU A 70 15.57 4.94 7.92
CA LEU A 70 14.69 6.04 8.26
C LEU A 70 13.38 5.47 8.79
N ASN A 71 12.88 6.04 9.88
CA ASN A 71 11.51 5.75 10.31
C ASN A 71 10.53 6.36 9.32
N THR A 72 9.67 5.51 8.78
CA THR A 72 8.63 5.91 7.83
C THR A 72 7.25 5.80 8.48
N PRO A 73 6.21 6.43 7.92
CA PRO A 73 4.84 6.21 8.39
C PRO A 73 4.39 4.75 8.37
N PHE A 74 5.04 3.89 7.59
CA PHE A 74 4.81 2.43 7.63
C PHE A 74 5.25 1.80 8.94
N ASP A 75 6.31 2.30 9.55
CA ASP A 75 6.76 1.87 10.89
C ASP A 75 5.77 2.30 11.98
N GLU A 76 5.09 3.43 11.78
CA GLU A 76 4.01 3.88 12.67
C GLU A 76 2.70 3.12 12.45
N GLY A 77 2.40 2.72 11.21
CA GLY A 77 1.21 1.95 10.87
C GLY A 77 1.12 0.64 11.64
N SER A 78 2.26 -0.01 11.88
CA SER A 78 2.34 -1.21 12.72
C SER A 78 2.02 -0.93 14.20
N LYS A 79 2.18 0.32 14.65
CA LYS A 79 1.92 0.78 16.02
C LYS A 79 0.50 1.30 16.24
N LEU A 80 -0.38 1.25 15.24
CA LEU A 80 -1.80 1.58 15.40
C LEU A 80 -2.48 0.50 16.26
N ASN A 81 -2.25 0.60 17.57
CA ASN A 81 -2.72 -0.37 18.56
C ASN A 81 -4.25 -0.34 18.77
N ASN A 82 -4.93 0.66 18.21
CA ASN A 82 -6.35 0.87 18.42
C ASN A 82 -7.25 0.01 17.51
N THR A 83 -6.68 -0.75 16.60
CA THR A 83 -7.45 -1.65 15.75
C THR A 83 -6.65 -2.91 15.42
N ASN A 84 -7.31 -4.05 15.54
CA ASN A 84 -6.81 -5.34 15.05
C ASN A 84 -7.21 -5.58 13.58
N ASP A 85 -7.99 -4.67 13.00
CA ASP A 85 -8.47 -4.78 11.64
C ASP A 85 -7.39 -4.38 10.64
N LEU A 86 -6.96 -5.34 9.84
CA LEU A 86 -5.89 -5.17 8.86
C LEU A 86 -6.24 -4.14 7.78
N LEU A 87 -7.51 -4.10 7.33
CA LEU A 87 -7.96 -3.14 6.34
C LEU A 87 -7.84 -1.70 6.86
N SER A 88 -8.26 -1.48 8.10
CA SER A 88 -8.15 -0.16 8.75
C SER A 88 -6.70 0.28 8.92
N LYS A 89 -5.78 -0.65 9.24
CA LYS A 89 -4.34 -0.37 9.31
C LYS A 89 -3.79 0.06 7.95
N PHE A 90 -4.11 -0.67 6.89
CA PHE A 90 -3.68 -0.31 5.54
C PHE A 90 -4.24 1.04 5.10
N GLN A 91 -5.52 1.29 5.33
CA GLN A 91 -6.14 2.57 4.99
C GLN A 91 -5.49 3.75 5.71
N ALA A 92 -5.19 3.59 7.00
CA ALA A 92 -4.52 4.64 7.78
C ALA A 92 -3.08 4.88 7.29
N THR A 93 -2.37 3.84 6.89
CA THR A 93 -1.03 3.94 6.33
C THR A 93 -1.06 4.63 4.96
N GLU A 94 -1.92 4.19 4.05
CA GLU A 94 -2.13 4.81 2.73
C GLU A 94 -2.52 6.29 2.84
N TYR A 95 -3.35 6.63 3.81
CA TYR A 95 -3.75 8.02 4.07
C TYR A 95 -2.56 8.89 4.47
N LYS A 96 -1.61 8.36 5.22
CA LYS A 96 -0.42 9.09 5.69
C LYS A 96 0.75 9.09 4.68
N THR A 97 0.71 8.24 3.68
CA THR A 97 1.81 8.05 2.72
C THR A 97 1.37 8.38 1.30
N TYR A 98 0.93 7.39 0.55
CA TYR A 98 0.64 7.50 -0.88
C TYR A 98 -0.37 8.61 -1.21
N MET A 99 -1.42 8.77 -0.39
CA MET A 99 -2.41 9.81 -0.64
C MET A 99 -1.81 11.20 -0.50
N VAL A 100 -1.05 11.47 0.56
CA VAL A 100 -0.47 12.80 0.83
C VAL A 100 0.72 13.08 -0.08
N ASP A 101 1.64 12.11 -0.19
CA ASP A 101 2.95 12.34 -0.83
C ASP A 101 2.90 12.21 -2.35
N ASP A 102 1.91 11.52 -2.91
CA ASP A 102 1.78 11.31 -4.35
C ASP A 102 0.48 11.91 -4.91
N ILE A 103 -0.68 11.37 -4.56
CA ILE A 103 -1.94 11.70 -5.25
C ILE A 103 -2.36 13.15 -5.01
N LEU A 104 -2.41 13.59 -3.76
CA LEU A 104 -2.85 14.96 -3.45
C LEU A 104 -1.87 16.01 -3.95
N GLN A 105 -0.57 15.76 -3.87
CA GLN A 105 0.43 16.65 -4.43
C GLN A 105 0.31 16.78 -5.95
N LYS A 106 0.10 15.69 -6.66
CA LYS A 106 -0.06 15.73 -8.13
C LYS A 106 -1.30 16.51 -8.53
N VAL A 107 -2.43 16.24 -7.89
CA VAL A 107 -3.69 16.93 -8.18
C VAL A 107 -3.56 18.41 -7.88
N ASP A 108 -3.08 18.78 -6.69
CA ASP A 108 -2.91 20.17 -6.28
C ASP A 108 -1.99 20.93 -7.24
N ARG A 109 -0.80 20.42 -7.52
CA ARG A 109 0.15 21.06 -8.42
C ARG A 109 -0.38 21.19 -9.84
N ALA A 110 -1.06 20.16 -10.35
CA ALA A 110 -1.63 20.21 -11.70
C ALA A 110 -2.75 21.24 -11.80
N THR A 111 -3.65 21.30 -10.84
CA THR A 111 -4.76 22.27 -10.84
C THR A 111 -4.27 23.68 -10.56
N MET A 112 -3.36 23.86 -9.60
CA MET A 112 -2.80 25.17 -9.26
C MET A 112 -1.93 25.75 -10.36
N SER A 113 -1.38 24.95 -11.27
CA SER A 113 -0.62 25.45 -12.43
C SER A 113 -1.45 26.35 -13.33
N ILE A 114 -2.77 26.23 -13.29
CA ILE A 114 -3.73 27.06 -14.00
C ILE A 114 -4.65 27.86 -13.07
N SER A 115 -4.22 28.06 -11.82
CA SER A 115 -4.94 28.79 -10.77
C SER A 115 -6.32 28.21 -10.41
N LEU A 116 -6.47 26.89 -10.54
CA LEU A 116 -7.68 26.17 -10.13
C LEU A 116 -7.45 25.47 -8.80
N GLU A 117 -8.27 25.79 -7.80
CA GLU A 117 -8.26 25.07 -6.52
C GLU A 117 -9.08 23.77 -6.62
N GLY A 118 -8.42 22.60 -6.42
CA GLY A 118 -9.08 21.31 -6.30
C GLY A 118 -9.73 21.16 -4.92
N ARG A 119 -11.00 20.76 -4.88
CA ARG A 119 -11.71 20.42 -3.63
C ARG A 119 -12.34 19.06 -3.76
N GLU A 120 -11.74 18.09 -3.08
CA GLU A 120 -12.14 16.69 -3.15
C GLU A 120 -13.24 16.39 -2.11
N PRO A 121 -14.51 16.12 -2.49
CA PRO A 121 -15.60 15.91 -1.53
C PRO A 121 -15.34 14.81 -0.52
N PHE A 122 -14.64 13.73 -0.92
CA PHE A 122 -14.31 12.63 -0.03
C PHE A 122 -13.18 12.95 0.97
N LEU A 123 -12.52 14.09 0.83
CA LEU A 123 -11.53 14.58 1.80
C LEU A 123 -12.12 15.54 2.83
N ASP A 124 -13.43 15.77 2.81
CA ASP A 124 -14.11 16.49 3.89
C ASP A 124 -13.87 15.75 5.22
N GLN A 125 -13.40 16.48 6.22
CA GLN A 125 -13.02 15.91 7.52
C GLN A 125 -14.14 15.04 8.12
N ARG A 126 -15.39 15.48 8.01
CA ARG A 126 -16.56 14.76 8.54
C ARG A 126 -16.75 13.41 7.85
N ILE A 127 -16.51 13.36 6.53
CA ILE A 127 -16.61 12.13 5.75
C ILE A 127 -15.46 11.18 6.11
N ILE A 128 -14.25 11.70 6.25
CA ILE A 128 -13.08 10.91 6.64
C ILE A 128 -13.28 10.30 8.03
N GLU A 129 -13.69 11.10 9.02
CA GLU A 129 -13.93 10.63 10.38
C GLU A 129 -15.07 9.61 10.45
N PHE A 130 -16.13 9.81 9.68
CA PHE A 130 -17.21 8.84 9.55
C PHE A 130 -16.72 7.53 8.94
N ALA A 131 -16.02 7.61 7.80
CA ALA A 131 -15.50 6.45 7.10
C ALA A 131 -14.47 5.66 7.95
N ALA A 132 -13.64 6.36 8.75
CA ALA A 132 -12.70 5.73 9.65
C ALA A 132 -13.40 4.88 10.74
N LYS A 133 -14.56 5.31 11.19
CA LYS A 133 -15.36 4.61 12.22
C LYS A 133 -16.18 3.44 11.66
N LEU A 134 -16.37 3.35 10.34
CA LEU A 134 -17.15 2.27 9.73
C LEU A 134 -16.43 0.93 9.88
N PRO A 135 -17.16 -0.13 10.28
CA PRO A 135 -16.64 -1.50 10.22
C PRO A 135 -16.16 -1.88 8.82
N SER A 136 -15.13 -2.70 8.74
CA SER A 136 -14.55 -3.12 7.46
C SER A 136 -15.54 -3.85 6.55
N SER A 137 -16.57 -4.48 7.11
CA SER A 137 -17.65 -5.12 6.33
C SER A 137 -18.47 -4.17 5.47
N TYR A 138 -18.52 -2.87 5.80
CA TYR A 138 -19.14 -1.85 4.95
C TYR A 138 -18.20 -1.33 3.86
N LYS A 139 -16.91 -1.50 4.05
CA LYS A 139 -15.87 -1.05 3.11
C LYS A 139 -15.54 -2.14 2.09
N TYR A 140 -15.45 -3.38 2.55
CA TYR A 140 -15.09 -4.56 1.77
C TYR A 140 -15.95 -5.77 2.17
N LYS A 141 -16.71 -6.31 1.22
CA LYS A 141 -17.62 -7.44 1.44
C LYS A 141 -17.69 -8.31 0.19
N ASN A 142 -17.65 -9.63 0.34
CA ASN A 142 -17.77 -10.59 -0.76
C ASN A 142 -16.80 -10.31 -1.93
N ASN A 143 -15.55 -9.99 -1.64
CA ASN A 143 -14.53 -9.58 -2.62
C ASN A 143 -14.86 -8.28 -3.38
N ILE A 144 -15.83 -7.50 -2.91
CA ILE A 144 -16.21 -6.21 -3.49
C ILE A 144 -15.65 -5.10 -2.61
N GLY A 145 -14.69 -4.33 -3.15
CA GLY A 145 -14.20 -3.10 -2.53
C GLY A 145 -15.17 -1.94 -2.72
N LYS A 146 -15.09 -0.95 -1.81
CA LYS A 146 -15.98 0.23 -1.79
C LYS A 146 -17.46 -0.14 -1.67
N TYR A 147 -17.75 -1.21 -0.93
CA TYR A 147 -19.07 -1.84 -0.90
C TYR A 147 -20.21 -0.83 -0.66
N LEU A 148 -20.16 -0.10 0.46
CA LEU A 148 -21.18 0.89 0.80
C LEU A 148 -21.35 1.98 -0.28
N LEU A 149 -20.24 2.49 -0.82
CA LEU A 149 -20.30 3.51 -1.88
C LEU A 149 -20.96 2.97 -3.15
N LYS A 150 -20.70 1.72 -3.51
CA LYS A 150 -21.34 1.08 -4.66
C LYS A 150 -22.84 0.92 -4.45
N GLU A 151 -23.26 0.47 -3.28
CA GLU A 151 -24.69 0.36 -2.94
C GLU A 151 -25.41 1.71 -3.10
N ILE A 152 -24.82 2.79 -2.55
CA ILE A 152 -25.39 4.14 -2.69
C ILE A 152 -25.43 4.59 -4.15
N VAL A 153 -24.34 4.40 -4.90
CA VAL A 153 -24.26 4.84 -6.31
C VAL A 153 -25.25 4.11 -7.18
N HIS A 154 -25.54 2.83 -6.88
CA HIS A 154 -26.50 2.05 -7.67
C HIS A 154 -27.95 2.56 -7.59
N ASP A 155 -28.28 3.37 -6.59
CA ASP A 155 -29.55 4.08 -6.56
C ASP A 155 -29.66 5.21 -7.61
N TYR A 156 -28.52 5.68 -8.12
CA TYR A 156 -28.44 6.81 -9.06
C TYR A 156 -27.92 6.39 -10.45
N VAL A 157 -27.07 5.36 -10.50
CA VAL A 157 -26.38 4.92 -11.73
C VAL A 157 -26.58 3.41 -11.91
N PRO A 158 -27.03 2.94 -13.09
CA PRO A 158 -27.19 1.51 -13.38
C PRO A 158 -25.88 0.73 -13.13
N LYS A 159 -26.01 -0.49 -12.60
CA LYS A 159 -24.86 -1.35 -12.26
C LYS A 159 -23.96 -1.61 -13.45
N GLU A 160 -24.53 -1.83 -14.62
CA GLU A 160 -23.83 -2.13 -15.87
C GLU A 160 -22.85 -1.02 -16.28
N MET A 161 -23.14 0.22 -15.88
CA MET A 161 -22.27 1.37 -16.15
C MET A 161 -21.09 1.46 -15.17
N MET A 162 -21.26 0.91 -13.95
CA MET A 162 -20.26 1.00 -12.87
C MET A 162 -19.40 -0.26 -12.74
N GLU A 163 -19.93 -1.43 -13.10
CA GLU A 163 -19.24 -2.72 -12.96
C GLU A 163 -18.45 -3.07 -14.22
N ARG A 164 -17.37 -2.38 -14.45
CA ARG A 164 -16.42 -2.68 -15.51
C ARG A 164 -15.03 -2.99 -14.92
N PRO A 165 -14.21 -3.80 -15.63
CA PRO A 165 -12.85 -4.07 -15.22
C PRO A 165 -12.08 -2.75 -15.00
N LYS A 166 -11.28 -2.70 -13.93
CA LYS A 166 -10.38 -1.57 -13.72
C LYS A 166 -9.35 -1.55 -14.85
N MET A 167 -9.26 -0.43 -15.55
CA MET A 167 -8.12 -0.14 -16.41
C MET A 167 -7.12 0.68 -15.60
N GLY A 168 -5.86 0.21 -15.52
CA GLY A 168 -4.76 1.00 -15.00
C GLY A 168 -4.42 2.15 -15.94
N PHE A 169 -3.69 3.11 -15.44
CA PHE A 169 -3.00 4.07 -16.31
C PHE A 169 -1.89 3.30 -17.02
N GLY A 170 -2.01 3.12 -18.33
CA GLY A 170 -1.00 2.52 -19.20
C GLY A 170 0.07 3.53 -19.58
#